data_9ef09914a759ad025d62180cd31b0f94
#
_entry.id   9ef09914a759ad025d62180cd31b0f94
#
_cell.length_a   1.000
_cell.length_b   1.000
_cell.length_c   1.000
_cell.angle_alpha   90.00
_cell.angle_beta   90.00
_cell.angle_gamma   90.00
#
_symmetry.space_group_name_H-M   'P 1'
#
loop_
_entity.id
_entity.type
_entity.pdbx_description
1 polymer ?
#
loop_
_entity_poly.entity_id
_entity_poly.type
_entity_poly.pdbx_seq_one_letter_code
_entity_poly.pdbx_strand_id
1 'polypeptide(L)'
;GMYSIRRKREFCIYDNLIATSFIQDVINYLNREELDVPISAGVSELFNMDDEKIKNLYIKEIELDKFHGFVGKTVIHPKQVEIVQALSSITYEDYMDAQDIIKNYNSQIGVKKSSSGDKMNEYKPHYKWAKKIMSLAYIYGVLNKGVDYNELIKSKK
;
A
#
# COMPACT_ATOMS: atom_id res chain seq x y z
N GLY A 1 20.70 -14.65 -4.82
CA GLY A 1 21.10 -13.29 -4.98
C GLY A 1 22.52 -12.99 -4.48
N MET A 2 22.88 -11.73 -4.43
CA MET A 2 24.23 -11.25 -4.05
C MET A 2 24.73 -11.78 -2.71
N TYR A 3 23.85 -12.06 -1.76
CA TYR A 3 24.19 -12.61 -0.45
C TYR A 3 24.08 -14.15 -0.38
N SER A 4 23.96 -14.85 -1.51
CA SER A 4 23.76 -16.29 -1.58
C SER A 4 22.57 -16.81 -0.75
N ILE A 5 21.61 -15.95 -0.50
CA ILE A 5 20.40 -16.25 0.26
C ILE A 5 19.24 -16.41 -0.72
N ARG A 6 18.51 -17.53 -0.59
CA ARG A 6 17.25 -17.77 -1.30
C ARG A 6 16.13 -17.89 -0.30
N ARG A 7 15.03 -17.16 -0.56
CA ARG A 7 13.84 -17.23 0.26
C ARG A 7 13.22 -18.63 0.21
N LYS A 8 12.79 -19.13 1.36
CA LYS A 8 11.94 -20.33 1.43
C LYS A 8 10.47 -19.93 1.11
N ARG A 9 9.68 -20.91 0.61
CA ARG A 9 8.32 -20.67 0.15
C ARG A 9 7.36 -20.17 1.23
N GLU A 10 7.66 -20.43 2.49
CA GLU A 10 6.81 -20.09 3.66
C GLU A 10 7.04 -18.66 4.18
N PHE A 11 8.07 -17.97 3.66
CA PHE A 11 8.47 -16.67 4.19
C PHE A 11 8.20 -15.53 3.20
N CYS A 12 7.71 -14.42 3.73
CA CYS A 12 7.66 -13.14 3.04
C CYS A 12 9.06 -12.53 2.92
N ILE A 13 9.26 -11.61 1.98
CA ILE A 13 10.53 -10.87 1.86
C ILE A 13 10.87 -10.11 3.16
N TYR A 14 9.86 -9.65 3.89
CA TYR A 14 10.00 -8.93 5.15
C TYR A 14 10.37 -9.80 6.36
N ASP A 15 10.31 -11.12 6.21
CA ASP A 15 10.82 -12.06 7.23
C ASP A 15 12.35 -12.21 7.17
N ASN A 16 13.01 -11.64 6.16
CA ASN A 16 14.46 -11.66 5.99
C ASN A 16 15.07 -10.36 6.49
N LEU A 17 15.83 -10.40 7.57
CA LEU A 17 16.44 -9.23 8.21
C LEU A 17 17.33 -8.41 7.25
N ILE A 18 18.08 -9.05 6.37
CA ILE A 18 18.96 -8.35 5.44
C ILE A 18 18.13 -7.60 4.40
N ALA A 19 17.10 -8.26 3.85
CA ALA A 19 16.21 -7.63 2.89
C ALA A 19 15.43 -6.46 3.53
N THR A 20 14.95 -6.64 4.76
CA THR A 20 14.21 -5.62 5.51
C THR A 20 15.10 -4.41 5.82
N SER A 21 16.34 -4.62 6.26
CA SER A 21 17.29 -3.54 6.51
C SER A 21 17.56 -2.74 5.22
N PHE A 22 17.80 -3.41 4.10
CA PHE A 22 18.00 -2.74 2.82
C PHE A 22 16.76 -1.94 2.38
N ILE A 23 15.57 -2.52 2.50
CA ILE A 23 14.31 -1.84 2.20
C ILE A 23 14.15 -0.58 3.08
N GLN A 24 14.46 -0.69 4.38
CA GLN A 24 14.41 0.42 5.31
C GLN A 24 15.37 1.55 4.90
N ASP A 25 16.60 1.22 4.53
CA ASP A 25 17.59 2.20 4.08
C ASP A 25 17.14 2.93 2.81
N VAL A 26 16.57 2.19 1.85
CA VAL A 26 16.01 2.76 0.61
C VAL A 26 14.86 3.71 0.92
N ILE A 27 13.92 3.30 1.78
CA ILE A 27 12.78 4.14 2.17
C ILE A 27 13.25 5.40 2.90
N ASN A 28 14.15 5.27 3.86
CA ASN A 28 14.70 6.39 4.62
C ASN A 28 15.44 7.39 3.74
N TYR A 29 16.12 6.89 2.70
CA TYR A 29 16.83 7.74 1.75
C TYR A 29 15.88 8.48 0.81
N LEU A 30 14.89 7.77 0.23
CA LEU A 30 14.01 8.29 -0.82
C LEU A 30 12.80 9.10 -0.27
N ASN A 31 12.41 8.90 0.98
CA ASN A 31 11.34 9.67 1.63
C ASN A 31 11.79 11.02 2.19
N ARG A 32 13.00 11.48 1.87
CA ARG A 32 13.44 12.82 2.25
C ARG A 32 12.60 13.85 1.52
N GLU A 33 12.30 14.96 2.22
CA GLU A 33 11.43 16.01 1.67
C GLU A 33 11.94 16.59 0.34
N GLU A 34 13.27 16.64 0.18
CA GLU A 34 13.89 17.16 -1.03
C GLU A 34 13.66 16.29 -2.27
N LEU A 35 13.39 15.00 -2.09
CA LEU A 35 13.25 14.08 -3.22
C LEU A 35 11.79 13.94 -3.70
N ASP A 36 10.84 13.84 -2.76
CA ASP A 36 9.39 13.70 -3.00
C ASP A 36 9.04 12.77 -4.20
N VAL A 37 9.73 11.63 -4.27
CA VAL A 37 9.59 10.67 -5.38
C VAL A 37 8.69 9.50 -4.98
N PRO A 38 7.82 9.01 -5.89
CA PRO A 38 7.08 7.78 -5.65
C PRO A 38 8.02 6.58 -5.67
N ILE A 39 7.90 5.71 -4.67
CA ILE A 39 8.71 4.50 -4.54
C ILE A 39 7.86 3.28 -4.88
N SER A 40 8.27 2.49 -5.86
CA SER A 40 7.65 1.19 -6.17
C SER A 40 8.40 0.06 -5.46
N ALA A 41 7.66 -0.87 -4.88
CA ALA A 41 8.24 -2.05 -4.27
C ALA A 41 8.87 -2.98 -5.32
N GLY A 42 9.87 -3.73 -4.90
CA GLY A 42 10.58 -4.68 -5.74
C GLY A 42 9.72 -5.86 -6.19
N VAL A 43 10.31 -6.69 -7.07
CA VAL A 43 9.68 -7.92 -7.55
C VAL A 43 9.50 -8.93 -6.41
N SER A 44 8.44 -9.72 -6.52
CA SER A 44 8.29 -10.97 -5.75
C SER A 44 8.45 -12.17 -6.67
N GLU A 45 9.22 -13.16 -6.24
CA GLU A 45 9.35 -14.45 -6.95
C GLU A 45 8.11 -15.36 -6.80
N LEU A 46 7.14 -14.97 -5.97
CA LEU A 46 5.88 -15.68 -5.78
C LEU A 46 4.95 -15.40 -6.98
N PHE A 47 4.76 -16.36 -7.86
CA PHE A 47 3.97 -16.17 -9.08
C PHE A 47 2.80 -17.16 -9.24
N ASN A 48 2.81 -18.30 -8.49
CA ASN A 48 1.75 -19.30 -8.60
C ASN A 48 0.52 -18.87 -7.79
N MET A 49 -0.30 -18.00 -8.36
CA MET A 49 -1.50 -17.46 -7.72
C MET A 49 -2.67 -18.44 -7.65
N ASP A 50 -2.55 -19.66 -8.24
CA ASP A 50 -3.53 -20.75 -8.09
C ASP A 50 -3.33 -21.52 -6.78
N ASP A 51 -2.14 -21.45 -6.18
CA ASP A 51 -1.87 -21.96 -4.84
C ASP A 51 -2.26 -20.90 -3.80
N GLU A 52 -3.33 -21.15 -3.04
CA GLU A 52 -3.86 -20.18 -2.06
C GLU A 52 -2.85 -19.77 -0.99
N LYS A 53 -1.91 -20.65 -0.61
CA LYS A 53 -0.86 -20.30 0.36
C LYS A 53 0.12 -19.29 -0.24
N ILE A 54 0.53 -19.51 -1.48
CA ILE A 54 1.42 -18.59 -2.22
C ILE A 54 0.73 -17.26 -2.48
N LYS A 55 -0.53 -17.30 -2.89
CA LYS A 55 -1.36 -16.11 -3.11
C LYS A 55 -1.51 -15.27 -1.85
N ASN A 56 -1.85 -15.90 -0.72
CA ASN A 56 -2.00 -15.20 0.56
C ASN A 56 -0.68 -14.60 1.04
N LEU A 57 0.44 -15.30 0.83
CA LEU A 57 1.76 -14.77 1.13
C LEU A 57 2.11 -13.55 0.25
N TYR A 58 1.75 -13.60 -1.04
CA TYR A 58 1.93 -12.49 -1.96
C TYR A 58 1.07 -11.28 -1.59
N ILE A 59 -0.20 -11.50 -1.21
CA ILE A 59 -1.09 -10.45 -0.70
C ILE A 59 -0.49 -9.79 0.53
N LYS A 60 -0.06 -10.58 1.53
CA LYS A 60 0.61 -10.07 2.72
C LYS A 60 1.84 -9.22 2.38
N GLU A 61 2.63 -9.64 1.40
CA GLU A 61 3.80 -8.89 0.95
C GLU A 61 3.42 -7.52 0.39
N ILE A 62 2.35 -7.44 -0.43
CA ILE A 62 1.86 -6.16 -0.99
C ILE A 62 1.28 -5.26 0.11
N GLU A 63 0.56 -5.82 1.07
CA GLU A 63 0.04 -5.05 2.22
C GLU A 63 1.16 -4.43 3.02
N LEU A 64 2.24 -5.17 3.26
CA LEU A 64 3.44 -4.65 3.92
C LEU A 64 4.17 -3.61 3.07
N ASP A 65 4.27 -3.80 1.76
CA ASP A 65 4.79 -2.77 0.84
C ASP A 65 4.03 -1.45 1.02
N LYS A 66 2.69 -1.49 0.96
CA LYS A 66 1.84 -0.31 1.17
C LYS A 66 2.01 0.30 2.56
N PHE A 67 2.05 -0.52 3.60
CA PHE A 67 2.25 -0.08 4.98
C PHE A 67 3.58 0.67 5.15
N HIS A 68 4.63 0.23 4.47
CA HIS A 68 5.94 0.89 4.47
C HIS A 68 6.04 2.11 3.52
N GLY A 69 4.96 2.45 2.81
CA GLY A 69 4.89 3.67 2.01
C GLY A 69 5.16 3.51 0.51
N PHE A 70 5.36 2.30 0.03
CA PHE A 70 5.41 2.04 -1.41
C PHE A 70 4.07 2.35 -2.08
N VAL A 71 4.11 2.86 -3.31
CA VAL A 71 2.90 3.24 -4.07
C VAL A 71 2.56 2.28 -5.20
N GLY A 72 3.39 1.27 -5.42
CA GLY A 72 3.19 0.25 -6.43
C GLY A 72 4.10 -0.94 -6.20
N LYS A 73 4.00 -1.95 -7.07
CA LYS A 73 4.85 -3.15 -7.03
C LYS A 73 5.25 -3.57 -8.43
N THR A 74 6.51 -3.93 -8.61
CA THR A 74 6.99 -4.51 -9.86
C THR A 74 6.46 -5.93 -9.99
N VAL A 75 5.79 -6.24 -11.09
CA VAL A 75 5.22 -7.56 -11.40
C VAL A 75 6.04 -8.26 -12.49
N ILE A 76 6.16 -9.58 -12.39
CA ILE A 76 6.91 -10.43 -13.34
C ILE A 76 6.03 -11.51 -13.96
N HIS A 77 4.76 -11.61 -13.56
CA HIS A 77 3.82 -12.59 -14.07
C HIS A 77 2.41 -12.00 -14.21
N PRO A 78 1.66 -12.29 -15.30
CA PRO A 78 0.32 -11.72 -15.53
C PRO A 78 -0.66 -11.92 -14.37
N LYS A 79 -0.66 -13.10 -13.70
CA LYS A 79 -1.53 -13.38 -12.55
C LYS A 79 -1.25 -12.50 -11.32
N GLN A 80 -0.09 -11.86 -11.24
CA GLN A 80 0.23 -10.90 -10.19
C GLN A 80 -0.47 -9.54 -10.41
N VAL A 81 -0.72 -9.17 -11.67
CA VAL A 81 -1.26 -7.84 -12.04
C VAL A 81 -2.60 -7.59 -11.37
N GLU A 82 -3.53 -8.54 -11.46
CA GLU A 82 -4.88 -8.38 -10.89
C GLU A 82 -4.85 -8.16 -9.38
N ILE A 83 -3.99 -8.91 -8.68
CA ILE A 83 -3.84 -8.79 -7.23
C ILE A 83 -3.25 -7.43 -6.85
N VAL A 84 -2.19 -7.00 -7.56
CA VAL A 84 -1.57 -5.69 -7.31
C VAL A 84 -2.55 -4.55 -7.58
N GLN A 85 -3.31 -4.62 -8.67
CA GLN A 85 -4.32 -3.60 -8.99
C GLN A 85 -5.44 -3.54 -7.95
N ALA A 86 -5.99 -4.70 -7.55
CA ALA A 86 -7.02 -4.76 -6.51
C ALA A 86 -6.54 -4.15 -5.19
N LEU A 87 -5.35 -4.54 -4.73
CA LEU A 87 -4.74 -4.04 -3.49
C LEU A 87 -4.29 -2.58 -3.58
N SER A 88 -4.09 -2.04 -4.78
CA SER A 88 -3.74 -0.63 -4.97
C SER A 88 -4.95 0.30 -4.91
N SER A 89 -6.17 -0.22 -5.02
CA SER A 89 -7.40 0.56 -4.87
C SER A 89 -7.48 1.20 -3.48
N ILE A 90 -8.02 2.41 -3.43
CA ILE A 90 -8.16 3.15 -2.17
C ILE A 90 -9.46 2.75 -1.49
N THR A 91 -9.45 2.56 -0.18
CA THR A 91 -10.67 2.29 0.59
C THR A 91 -11.58 3.51 0.58
N TYR A 92 -12.89 3.28 0.68
CA TYR A 92 -13.86 4.36 0.77
C TYR A 92 -13.58 5.27 1.97
N GLU A 93 -13.22 4.68 3.11
CA GLU A 93 -12.91 5.37 4.35
C GLU A 93 -11.69 6.28 4.21
N ASP A 94 -10.57 5.77 3.68
CA ASP A 94 -9.36 6.58 3.46
C ASP A 94 -9.61 7.73 2.48
N TYR A 95 -10.42 7.48 1.44
CA TYR A 95 -10.80 8.52 0.48
C TYR A 95 -11.61 9.64 1.13
N MET A 96 -12.62 9.29 1.95
CA MET A 96 -13.44 10.26 2.67
C MET A 96 -12.63 11.05 3.69
N ASP A 97 -11.73 10.38 4.43
CA ASP A 97 -10.85 11.03 5.38
C ASP A 97 -9.88 11.99 4.70
N ALA A 98 -9.30 11.58 3.56
CA ALA A 98 -8.42 12.44 2.78
C ALA A 98 -9.14 13.69 2.24
N GLN A 99 -10.36 13.54 1.76
CA GLN A 99 -11.18 14.68 1.33
C GLN A 99 -11.48 15.65 2.50
N ASP A 100 -11.84 15.11 3.65
CA ASP A 100 -12.14 15.93 4.84
C ASP A 100 -10.90 16.71 5.31
N ILE A 101 -9.74 16.06 5.35
CA ILE A 101 -8.47 16.68 5.73
C ILE A 101 -8.10 17.82 4.76
N ILE A 102 -8.19 17.60 3.45
CA ILE A 102 -7.86 18.62 2.45
C ILE A 102 -8.80 19.81 2.56
N LYS A 103 -10.12 19.54 2.67
CA LYS A 103 -11.15 20.58 2.77
C LYS A 103 -10.96 21.45 4.00
N ASN A 104 -10.54 20.88 5.12
CA ASN A 104 -10.46 21.55 6.42
C ASN A 104 -9.03 21.94 6.82
N TYR A 105 -8.05 21.88 5.91
CA TYR A 105 -6.64 22.17 6.20
C TYR A 105 -6.42 23.52 6.89
N ASN A 106 -7.19 24.56 6.50
CA ASN A 106 -7.10 25.92 7.07
C ASN A 106 -8.14 26.15 8.20
N SER A 107 -8.80 25.09 8.67
CA SER A 107 -9.78 25.20 9.76
C SER A 107 -9.08 25.56 11.08
N GLN A 108 -9.78 26.33 11.94
CA GLN A 108 -9.35 26.59 13.32
C GLN A 108 -9.43 25.33 14.20
N ILE A 109 -10.29 24.37 13.83
CA ILE A 109 -10.41 23.06 14.47
C ILE A 109 -9.34 22.15 13.85
N GLY A 110 -8.25 21.90 14.57
CA GLY A 110 -7.09 21.17 14.06
C GLY A 110 -7.29 19.65 13.94
N VAL A 111 -8.40 19.08 14.44
CA VAL A 111 -8.57 17.63 14.59
C VAL A 111 -10.04 17.22 14.50
N LYS A 112 -10.32 16.05 13.91
CA LYS A 112 -11.64 15.44 13.80
C LYS A 112 -11.54 13.92 13.85
N LYS A 113 -12.61 13.25 14.27
CA LYS A 113 -12.74 11.80 14.23
C LYS A 113 -12.75 11.29 12.79
N SER A 114 -12.05 10.17 12.52
CA SER A 114 -12.04 9.52 11.21
C SER A 114 -13.41 9.01 10.77
N SER A 115 -13.59 8.70 9.49
CA SER A 115 -14.82 8.12 8.94
C SER A 115 -15.18 6.77 9.57
N SER A 116 -14.19 5.95 9.93
CA SER A 116 -14.36 4.70 10.66
C SER A 116 -14.67 4.90 12.15
N GLY A 117 -14.33 6.07 12.70
CA GLY A 117 -14.61 6.44 14.07
C GLY A 117 -13.61 5.89 15.11
N ASP A 118 -12.55 5.24 14.71
CA ASP A 118 -11.54 4.58 15.55
C ASP A 118 -10.20 5.34 15.61
N LYS A 119 -10.04 6.37 14.77
CA LYS A 119 -8.82 7.20 14.68
C LYS A 119 -9.16 8.68 14.75
N MET A 120 -8.13 9.49 14.97
CA MET A 120 -8.21 10.94 14.89
C MET A 120 -7.47 11.43 13.66
N ASN A 121 -8.13 12.28 12.87
CA ASN A 121 -7.55 12.96 11.72
C ASN A 121 -7.07 14.34 12.16
N GLU A 122 -5.76 14.56 12.13
CA GLU A 122 -5.16 15.86 12.35
C GLU A 122 -4.91 16.53 11.00
N TYR A 123 -5.48 17.70 10.78
CA TYR A 123 -5.52 18.29 9.44
C TYR A 123 -4.13 18.67 8.90
N LYS A 124 -3.27 19.27 9.73
CA LYS A 124 -1.92 19.68 9.29
C LYS A 124 -0.95 18.48 9.13
N PRO A 125 -0.76 17.62 10.16
CA PRO A 125 0.15 16.48 10.05
C PRO A 125 -0.25 15.50 8.94
N HIS A 126 -1.55 15.25 8.76
CA HIS A 126 -2.05 14.28 7.78
C HIS A 126 -2.25 14.85 6.36
N TYR A 127 -1.97 16.13 6.12
CA TYR A 127 -2.22 16.76 4.82
C TYR A 127 -1.43 16.12 3.67
N LYS A 128 -0.13 15.80 3.91
CA LYS A 128 0.72 15.13 2.90
C LYS A 128 0.17 13.74 2.56
N TRP A 129 -0.26 12.98 3.57
CA TRP A 129 -0.94 11.71 3.39
C TRP A 129 -2.23 11.86 2.58
N ALA A 130 -3.07 12.81 2.93
CA ALA A 130 -4.35 13.05 2.24
C ALA A 130 -4.15 13.37 0.75
N LYS A 131 -3.17 14.21 0.40
CA LYS A 131 -2.82 14.48 -1.01
C LYS A 131 -2.36 13.22 -1.74
N LYS A 132 -1.54 12.38 -1.09
CA LYS A 132 -1.09 11.11 -1.65
C LYS A 132 -2.29 10.18 -1.92
N ILE A 133 -3.21 10.03 -0.96
CA ILE A 133 -4.44 9.22 -1.13
C ILE A 133 -5.28 9.73 -2.31
N MET A 134 -5.50 11.04 -2.44
CA MET A 134 -6.26 11.59 -3.57
C MET A 134 -5.60 11.31 -4.92
N SER A 135 -4.27 11.41 -5.00
CA SER A 135 -3.53 11.09 -6.22
C SER A 135 -3.64 9.60 -6.57
N LEU A 136 -3.52 8.71 -5.59
CA LEU A 136 -3.67 7.27 -5.79
C LEU A 136 -5.11 6.88 -6.14
N ALA A 137 -6.10 7.55 -5.54
CA ALA A 137 -7.52 7.35 -5.87
C ALA A 137 -7.82 7.70 -7.34
N TYR A 138 -7.18 8.73 -7.87
CA TYR A 138 -7.30 9.08 -9.29
C TYR A 138 -6.70 8.00 -10.21
N ILE A 139 -5.61 7.36 -9.80
CA ILE A 139 -4.90 6.35 -10.61
C ILE A 139 -5.56 4.97 -10.51
N TYR A 140 -5.88 4.53 -9.29
CA TYR A 140 -6.30 3.16 -9.00
C TYR A 140 -7.79 3.02 -8.70
N GLY A 141 -8.51 4.12 -8.56
CA GLY A 141 -9.92 4.14 -8.17
C GLY A 141 -10.14 3.98 -6.67
N VAL A 142 -11.41 4.09 -6.29
CA VAL A 142 -11.88 3.99 -4.91
C VAL A 142 -12.86 2.82 -4.81
N LEU A 143 -12.70 1.99 -3.79
CA LEU A 143 -13.65 0.93 -3.47
C LEU A 143 -15.00 1.52 -3.04
N ASN A 144 -16.08 0.86 -3.38
CA ASN A 144 -17.40 1.22 -2.87
C ASN A 144 -17.46 1.05 -1.34
N LYS A 145 -18.32 1.81 -0.69
CA LYS A 145 -18.50 1.69 0.76
C LYS A 145 -18.83 0.26 1.17
N GLY A 146 -18.07 -0.27 2.12
CA GLY A 146 -18.23 -1.62 2.63
C GLY A 146 -17.71 -2.73 1.72
N VAL A 147 -17.05 -2.40 0.61
CA VAL A 147 -16.38 -3.35 -0.29
C VAL A 147 -14.91 -3.44 0.06
N ASP A 148 -14.39 -4.65 0.10
CA ASP A 148 -13.00 -5.00 0.34
C ASP A 148 -12.34 -5.42 -0.97
N TYR A 149 -11.01 -5.25 -1.09
CA TYR A 149 -10.23 -5.69 -2.25
C TYR A 149 -10.35 -7.20 -2.55
N ASN A 150 -10.63 -8.02 -1.53
CA ASN A 150 -10.87 -9.46 -1.71
C ASN A 150 -12.07 -9.75 -2.61
N GLU A 151 -13.05 -8.86 -2.64
CA GLU A 151 -14.20 -8.99 -3.54
C GLU A 151 -13.79 -8.77 -4.99
N LEU A 152 -12.86 -7.82 -5.25
CA LEU A 152 -12.32 -7.60 -6.59
C LEU A 152 -11.51 -8.80 -7.09
N ILE A 153 -10.73 -9.44 -6.21
CA ILE A 153 -9.94 -10.63 -6.56
C ILE A 153 -10.84 -11.85 -6.83
N LYS A 154 -11.99 -11.96 -6.15
CA LYS A 154 -12.94 -13.08 -6.28
C LYS A 154 -13.92 -12.92 -7.43
N SER A 155 -14.22 -11.70 -7.85
CA SER A 155 -15.30 -11.39 -8.80
C SER A 155 -15.04 -11.84 -10.24
N LYS A 156 -13.83 -12.31 -10.54
CA LYS A 156 -13.46 -12.82 -11.88
C LYS A 156 -13.37 -14.34 -11.92
N LYS A 157 -14.51 -15.03 -11.66
CA LYS A 157 -14.69 -16.43 -12.04
C LYS A 157 -15.54 -16.53 -13.29
#